data_7abd08c94ead066003ffde00bc62c20b
#
_entry.id   7abd08c94ead066003ffde00bc62c20b
#
_cell.length_a   1.000
_cell.length_b   1.000
_cell.length_c   1.000
_cell.angle_alpha   90.00
_cell.angle_beta   90.00
_cell.angle_gamma   90.00
#
_symmetry.space_group_name_H-M   'P 1'
#
loop_
_entity.id
_entity.type
_entity.pdbx_description
1 polymer ?
#
loop_
_entity_poly.entity_id
_entity_poly.type
_entity_poly.pdbx_seq_one_letter_code
_entity_poly.pdbx_strand_id
1 'polypeptide(L)'
;MASGSAAGAGGSAVTWRVVSDVDHTLLEEPGETPSAGQALRQLGQRGIPTLLASSKTFAEMVAFQSLADLPPQPFLFENGCGIGWPTAAWPAAATAPQQELDAYGAIVRGGDPQRLRTLLHQHRDSGGLRFSLLEELNFDAIQQLIGLEEPLARLALQRLASMPLVWQDDEAALERLRRQLAGDGLEAVSGGRLVHVAPPCNKAEALAQVLSWLGEAPHTTTLLACGDSENDRALLESADLALVFHPADRPAMALAPPAAEQPRITRTAIAGGPTAWLAAVEAALAEAGPAAPPLP
;
A
#
# COMPACT_ATOMS: atom_id res chain seq x y z
N MET A 1 -22.92 -42.65 37.20
CA MET A 1 -23.07 -41.20 36.98
C MET A 1 -21.83 -40.71 36.27
N ALA A 2 -21.89 -40.59 34.94
CA ALA A 2 -20.82 -40.11 34.09
C ALA A 2 -21.13 -38.66 33.70
N SER A 3 -20.35 -37.72 34.24
CA SER A 3 -20.42 -36.33 33.84
C SER A 3 -19.52 -36.15 32.58
N GLY A 4 -20.17 -36.09 31.42
CA GLY A 4 -19.53 -35.72 30.18
C GLY A 4 -19.18 -34.22 30.18
N SER A 5 -17.90 -33.91 30.20
CA SER A 5 -17.39 -32.59 29.91
C SER A 5 -17.47 -32.36 28.40
N ALA A 6 -18.39 -31.53 27.97
CA ALA A 6 -18.40 -31.01 26.59
C ALA A 6 -17.26 -30.01 26.48
N ALA A 7 -16.16 -30.43 25.82
CA ALA A 7 -15.15 -29.53 25.33
C ALA A 7 -15.82 -28.66 24.25
N GLY A 8 -16.08 -27.39 24.59
CA GLY A 8 -16.52 -26.39 23.64
C GLY A 8 -15.42 -26.19 22.59
N ALA A 9 -15.71 -26.52 21.34
CA ALA A 9 -14.92 -26.11 20.21
C ALA A 9 -14.94 -24.59 20.17
N GLY A 10 -13.87 -23.95 20.66
CA GLY A 10 -13.63 -22.54 20.52
C GLY A 10 -13.32 -22.27 19.04
N GLY A 11 -14.36 -22.04 18.23
CA GLY A 11 -14.18 -21.47 16.91
C GLY A 11 -13.47 -20.13 17.09
N SER A 12 -12.28 -20.00 16.50
CA SER A 12 -11.55 -18.72 16.44
C SER A 12 -12.50 -17.70 15.81
N ALA A 13 -12.84 -16.64 16.56
CA ALA A 13 -13.67 -15.58 16.02
C ALA A 13 -12.92 -14.97 14.82
N VAL A 14 -13.58 -14.94 13.67
CA VAL A 14 -13.05 -14.25 12.48
C VAL A 14 -12.95 -12.77 12.79
N THR A 15 -11.81 -12.16 12.48
CA THR A 15 -11.53 -10.76 12.78
C THR A 15 -11.36 -9.96 11.50
N TRP A 16 -11.82 -8.71 11.51
CA TRP A 16 -11.52 -7.76 10.43
C TRP A 16 -10.10 -7.22 10.53
N ARG A 17 -9.46 -7.08 9.40
CA ARG A 17 -8.24 -6.29 9.22
C ARG A 17 -8.47 -5.28 8.11
N VAL A 18 -8.13 -4.02 8.37
CA VAL A 18 -8.11 -2.98 7.36
C VAL A 18 -6.72 -2.88 6.77
N VAL A 19 -6.62 -2.78 5.44
CA VAL A 19 -5.40 -2.45 4.73
C VAL A 19 -5.65 -1.22 3.90
N SER A 20 -4.90 -0.15 4.11
CA SER A 20 -5.18 1.14 3.47
C SER A 20 -3.96 1.68 2.74
N ASP A 21 -4.19 2.16 1.52
CA ASP A 21 -3.32 3.14 0.92
C ASP A 21 -3.32 4.43 1.74
N VAL A 22 -2.34 5.31 1.51
CA VAL A 22 -2.13 6.53 2.28
C VAL A 22 -2.58 7.76 1.52
N ASP A 23 -1.92 8.10 0.41
CA ASP A 23 -2.18 9.33 -0.34
C ASP A 23 -3.49 9.23 -1.14
N HIS A 24 -4.33 10.26 -1.10
CA HIS A 24 -5.66 10.30 -1.76
C HIS A 24 -6.65 9.23 -1.28
N THR A 25 -6.30 8.48 -0.23
CA THR A 25 -7.14 7.47 0.43
C THR A 25 -7.31 7.83 1.91
N LEU A 26 -6.29 7.61 2.74
CA LEU A 26 -6.29 7.99 4.16
C LEU A 26 -6.02 9.49 4.34
N LEU A 27 -5.12 10.06 3.53
CA LEU A 27 -4.80 11.49 3.50
C LEU A 27 -5.29 12.12 2.20
N GLU A 28 -5.85 13.31 2.26
CA GLU A 28 -6.05 14.19 1.12
C GLU A 28 -4.90 15.19 1.00
N GLU A 29 -4.45 15.71 2.17
CA GLU A 29 -3.37 16.67 2.26
C GLU A 29 -2.23 16.17 3.17
N PRO A 30 -0.97 16.52 2.88
CA PRO A 30 0.19 16.02 3.64
C PRO A 30 0.17 16.37 5.14
N GLY A 31 -0.44 17.49 5.52
CA GLY A 31 -0.52 17.96 6.90
C GLY A 31 -1.46 17.18 7.82
N GLU A 32 -2.24 16.24 7.28
CA GLU A 32 -3.26 15.49 7.99
C GLU A 32 -2.72 14.28 8.78
N THR A 33 -1.42 14.00 8.73
CA THR A 33 -0.81 12.82 9.36
C THR A 33 -1.17 12.64 10.84
N PRO A 34 -1.20 13.68 11.71
CA PRO A 34 -1.64 13.51 13.10
C PRO A 34 -3.11 13.08 13.22
N SER A 35 -3.98 13.62 12.38
CA SER A 35 -5.41 13.26 12.33
C SER A 35 -5.61 11.83 11.81
N ALA A 36 -4.80 11.40 10.84
CA ALA A 36 -4.76 10.00 10.38
C ALA A 36 -4.37 9.06 11.52
N GLY A 37 -3.36 9.42 12.32
CA GLY A 37 -2.99 8.65 13.50
C GLY A 37 -4.14 8.50 14.51
N GLN A 38 -4.96 9.54 14.70
CA GLN A 38 -6.16 9.44 15.56
C GLN A 38 -7.19 8.47 14.98
N ALA A 39 -7.48 8.54 13.68
CA ALA A 39 -8.42 7.64 13.01
C ALA A 39 -7.97 6.17 13.10
N LEU A 40 -6.68 5.91 12.85
CA LEU A 40 -6.10 4.57 12.94
C LEU A 40 -6.14 4.00 14.36
N ARG A 41 -5.81 4.81 15.38
CA ARG A 41 -5.91 4.40 16.80
C ARG A 41 -7.36 4.14 17.19
N GLN A 42 -8.33 4.90 16.69
CA GLN A 42 -9.75 4.69 16.97
C GLN A 42 -10.24 3.33 16.46
N LEU A 43 -9.85 2.91 15.26
CA LEU A 43 -10.12 1.56 14.77
C LEU A 43 -9.40 0.49 15.60
N GLY A 44 -8.12 0.70 15.93
CA GLY A 44 -7.34 -0.20 16.76
C GLY A 44 -7.97 -0.45 18.14
N GLN A 45 -8.54 0.58 18.78
CA GLN A 45 -9.25 0.47 20.06
C GLN A 45 -10.52 -0.39 19.97
N ARG A 46 -11.09 -0.54 18.76
CA ARG A 46 -12.23 -1.45 18.49
C ARG A 46 -11.78 -2.87 18.11
N GLY A 47 -10.48 -3.16 18.20
CA GLY A 47 -9.93 -4.47 17.81
C GLY A 47 -9.79 -4.66 16.30
N ILE A 48 -9.82 -3.59 15.51
CA ILE A 48 -9.68 -3.63 14.05
C ILE A 48 -8.31 -3.04 13.67
N PRO A 49 -7.28 -3.86 13.56
CA PRO A 49 -5.94 -3.39 13.22
C PRO A 49 -5.88 -2.93 11.75
N THR A 50 -5.13 -1.86 11.50
CA THR A 50 -4.92 -1.33 10.15
C THR A 50 -3.45 -1.46 9.75
N LEU A 51 -3.20 -2.02 8.57
CA LEU A 51 -1.90 -2.07 7.93
C LEU A 51 -1.86 -1.02 6.82
N LEU A 52 -0.79 -0.24 6.75
CA LEU A 52 -0.61 0.77 5.71
C LEU A 52 0.18 0.19 4.53
N ALA A 53 -0.26 0.51 3.30
CA ALA A 53 0.35 0.05 2.07
C ALA A 53 0.48 1.22 1.09
N SER A 54 1.68 1.75 0.88
CA SER A 54 1.87 3.02 0.18
C SER A 54 2.91 2.95 -0.94
N SER A 55 2.83 3.91 -1.86
CA SER A 55 3.89 4.22 -2.84
C SER A 55 5.08 4.97 -2.22
N LYS A 56 4.93 5.45 -0.98
CA LYS A 56 5.98 6.13 -0.20
C LYS A 56 7.20 5.22 0.01
N THR A 57 8.37 5.84 0.19
CA THR A 57 9.62 5.14 0.55
C THR A 57 9.55 4.55 1.96
N PHE A 58 10.51 3.67 2.27
CA PHE A 58 10.70 3.17 3.62
C PHE A 58 10.88 4.31 4.64
N ALA A 59 11.72 5.29 4.30
CA ALA A 59 11.98 6.44 5.18
C ALA A 59 10.75 7.34 5.37
N GLU A 60 9.96 7.59 4.33
CA GLU A 60 8.69 8.32 4.46
C GLU A 60 7.70 7.58 5.35
N MET A 61 7.60 6.26 5.24
CA MET A 61 6.68 5.46 6.06
C MET A 61 7.11 5.40 7.52
N VAL A 62 8.42 5.33 7.81
CA VAL A 62 8.94 5.44 9.19
C VAL A 62 8.61 6.82 9.78
N ALA A 63 8.83 7.89 9.02
CA ALA A 63 8.46 9.24 9.44
C ALA A 63 6.94 9.38 9.65
N PHE A 64 6.13 8.79 8.76
CA PHE A 64 4.66 8.77 8.91
C PHE A 64 4.25 8.10 10.22
N GLN A 65 4.79 6.91 10.54
CA GLN A 65 4.48 6.21 11.80
C GLN A 65 4.77 7.09 13.03
N SER A 66 5.90 7.79 13.01
CA SER A 66 6.30 8.72 14.08
C SER A 66 5.37 9.93 14.19
N LEU A 67 5.09 10.61 13.07
CA LEU A 67 4.24 11.80 13.02
C LEU A 67 2.77 11.47 13.35
N ALA A 68 2.30 10.29 13.01
CA ALA A 68 0.97 9.79 13.34
C ALA A 68 0.85 9.29 14.78
N ASP A 69 1.94 9.29 15.55
CA ASP A 69 2.01 8.75 16.93
C ASP A 69 1.43 7.32 17.00
N LEU A 70 1.89 6.46 16.11
CA LEU A 70 1.47 5.05 16.07
C LEU A 70 2.49 4.15 16.78
N PRO A 71 2.02 3.10 17.47
CA PRO A 71 2.93 2.07 17.95
C PRO A 71 3.61 1.40 16.76
N PRO A 72 4.87 0.92 16.92
CA PRO A 72 5.56 0.22 15.85
C PRO A 72 4.74 -0.97 15.32
N GLN A 73 4.45 -0.96 14.02
CA GLN A 73 3.68 -1.98 13.32
C GLN A 73 4.18 -2.16 11.89
N PRO A 74 3.97 -3.33 11.25
CA PRO A 74 4.36 -3.54 9.87
C PRO A 74 3.66 -2.57 8.91
N PHE A 75 4.32 -2.27 7.79
CA PHE A 75 3.76 -1.49 6.68
C PHE A 75 4.38 -1.93 5.34
N LEU A 76 3.70 -1.63 4.25
CA LEU A 76 4.21 -1.83 2.90
C LEU A 76 4.66 -0.48 2.33
N PHE A 77 5.81 -0.50 1.65
CA PHE A 77 6.38 0.68 1.01
C PHE A 77 6.69 0.41 -0.47
N GLU A 78 6.83 1.49 -1.24
CA GLU A 78 7.11 1.45 -2.68
C GLU A 78 6.21 0.46 -3.44
N ASN A 79 4.87 0.56 -3.21
CA ASN A 79 3.84 -0.26 -3.86
C ASN A 79 3.96 -1.77 -3.58
N GLY A 80 4.47 -2.16 -2.42
CA GLY A 80 4.68 -3.56 -2.05
C GLY A 80 6.02 -4.14 -2.53
N CYS A 81 6.87 -3.31 -3.13
CA CYS A 81 8.26 -3.71 -3.42
C CYS A 81 9.11 -3.78 -2.15
N GLY A 82 8.57 -3.37 -1.00
CA GLY A 82 9.21 -3.55 0.28
C GLY A 82 8.23 -3.67 1.44
N ILE A 83 8.71 -4.29 2.51
CA ILE A 83 8.00 -4.47 3.78
C ILE A 83 8.85 -3.84 4.88
N GLY A 84 8.29 -2.85 5.59
CA GLY A 84 8.85 -2.33 6.82
C GLY A 84 8.31 -3.12 8.01
N TRP A 85 9.21 -3.52 8.93
CA TRP A 85 8.84 -4.33 10.08
C TRP A 85 9.56 -3.86 11.35
N PRO A 86 8.88 -3.82 12.52
CA PRO A 86 9.53 -3.45 13.77
C PRO A 86 10.68 -4.41 14.12
N THR A 87 11.89 -3.89 14.35
CA THR A 87 13.08 -4.71 14.65
C THR A 87 12.93 -5.54 15.92
N ALA A 88 12.21 -5.01 16.92
CA ALA A 88 11.92 -5.70 18.18
C ALA A 88 11.03 -6.96 18.03
N ALA A 89 10.30 -7.07 16.91
CA ALA A 89 9.40 -8.19 16.60
C ALA A 89 9.74 -8.82 15.24
N TRP A 90 11.02 -8.81 14.85
CA TRP A 90 11.43 -9.26 13.52
C TRP A 90 10.97 -10.69 13.22
N PRO A 91 10.38 -10.97 12.04
CA PRO A 91 9.84 -12.28 11.74
C PRO A 91 10.97 -13.33 11.64
N ALA A 92 10.86 -14.43 12.36
CA ALA A 92 11.87 -15.48 12.36
C ALA A 92 12.10 -16.11 10.96
N ALA A 93 11.08 -16.06 10.09
CA ALA A 93 11.15 -16.57 8.73
C ALA A 93 11.66 -15.55 7.70
N ALA A 94 11.87 -14.29 8.10
CA ALA A 94 12.40 -13.26 7.22
C ALA A 94 13.93 -13.30 7.16
N THR A 95 14.48 -12.87 6.02
CA THR A 95 15.92 -12.59 5.91
C THR A 95 16.32 -11.43 6.82
N ALA A 96 17.61 -11.26 7.09
CA ALA A 96 18.08 -10.06 7.81
C ALA A 96 17.63 -8.76 7.07
N PRO A 97 17.37 -7.68 7.81
CA PRO A 97 16.97 -6.42 7.19
C PRO A 97 18.08 -5.90 6.25
N GLN A 98 17.68 -5.42 5.07
CA GLN A 98 18.60 -4.79 4.13
C GLN A 98 18.91 -3.33 4.51
N GLN A 99 18.04 -2.71 5.27
CA GLN A 99 18.24 -1.39 5.87
C GLN A 99 17.52 -1.32 7.21
N GLU A 100 18.06 -0.54 8.13
CA GLU A 100 17.42 -0.21 9.41
C GLU A 100 17.30 1.31 9.54
N LEU A 101 16.19 1.77 10.11
CA LEU A 101 15.92 3.16 10.43
C LEU A 101 15.01 3.22 11.65
N ASP A 102 15.46 3.90 12.71
CA ASP A 102 14.76 3.97 14.00
C ASP A 102 14.41 2.57 14.54
N ALA A 103 13.13 2.31 14.78
CA ALA A 103 12.64 1.04 15.30
C ALA A 103 12.29 0.01 14.21
N TYR A 104 12.68 0.25 12.95
CA TYR A 104 12.25 -0.55 11.81
C TYR A 104 13.40 -1.11 10.99
N GLY A 105 13.19 -2.30 10.47
CA GLY A 105 14.00 -2.90 9.41
C GLY A 105 13.21 -2.98 8.10
N ALA A 106 13.90 -2.89 6.98
CA ALA A 106 13.34 -3.04 5.64
C ALA A 106 13.67 -4.41 5.05
N ILE A 107 12.65 -5.05 4.46
CA ILE A 107 12.77 -6.21 3.59
C ILE A 107 12.47 -5.73 2.18
N VAL A 108 13.49 -5.70 1.32
CA VAL A 108 13.38 -5.21 -0.06
C VAL A 108 13.06 -6.38 -0.99
N ARG A 109 12.02 -6.25 -1.80
CA ARG A 109 11.54 -7.23 -2.78
C ARG A 109 11.67 -6.74 -4.22
N GLY A 110 11.86 -5.44 -4.41
CA GLY A 110 11.97 -4.78 -5.71
C GLY A 110 13.39 -4.78 -6.28
N GLY A 111 13.62 -3.87 -7.23
CA GLY A 111 14.90 -3.77 -7.93
C GLY A 111 15.91 -2.84 -7.25
N ASP A 112 17.18 -3.00 -7.58
CA ASP A 112 18.22 -2.05 -7.22
C ASP A 112 18.00 -0.71 -7.94
N PRO A 113 17.82 0.41 -7.23
CA PRO A 113 17.59 1.72 -7.83
C PRO A 113 18.70 2.16 -8.79
N GLN A 114 19.96 1.79 -8.57
CA GLN A 114 21.06 2.13 -9.48
C GLN A 114 20.93 1.41 -10.84
N ARG A 115 20.55 0.13 -10.80
CA ARG A 115 20.28 -0.65 -12.02
C ARG A 115 19.06 -0.10 -12.74
N LEU A 116 17.97 0.21 -12.02
CA LEU A 116 16.76 0.80 -12.60
C LEU A 116 17.08 2.13 -13.30
N ARG A 117 17.83 3.01 -12.66
CA ARG A 117 18.29 4.28 -13.24
C ARG A 117 19.04 4.07 -14.56
N THR A 118 20.00 3.16 -14.57
CA THR A 118 20.82 2.87 -15.76
C THR A 118 19.95 2.40 -16.92
N LEU A 119 19.03 1.45 -16.67
CA LEU A 119 18.12 0.93 -17.70
C LEU A 119 17.17 2.02 -18.23
N LEU A 120 16.61 2.84 -17.33
CA LEU A 120 15.70 3.90 -17.71
C LEU A 120 16.39 4.98 -18.56
N HIS A 121 17.63 5.35 -18.26
CA HIS A 121 18.42 6.24 -19.11
C HIS A 121 18.64 5.62 -20.50
N GLN A 122 18.99 4.34 -20.58
CA GLN A 122 19.15 3.64 -21.86
C GLN A 122 17.86 3.65 -22.70
N HIS A 123 16.70 3.36 -22.09
CA HIS A 123 15.41 3.41 -22.79
C HIS A 123 15.02 4.83 -23.22
N ARG A 124 15.26 5.83 -22.39
CA ARG A 124 15.02 7.23 -22.72
C ARG A 124 15.84 7.66 -23.94
N ASP A 125 17.15 7.40 -23.91
CA ASP A 125 18.07 7.87 -24.92
C ASP A 125 17.89 7.12 -26.26
N SER A 126 17.70 5.80 -26.22
CA SER A 126 17.49 4.99 -27.43
C SER A 126 16.08 5.11 -28.02
N GLY A 127 15.07 5.33 -27.16
CA GLY A 127 13.65 5.37 -27.55
C GLY A 127 13.13 6.77 -27.89
N GLY A 128 13.91 7.82 -27.69
CA GLY A 128 13.48 9.20 -27.84
C GLY A 128 12.30 9.57 -26.93
N LEU A 129 12.22 8.95 -25.74
CA LEU A 129 11.14 9.13 -24.78
C LEU A 129 11.37 10.38 -23.91
N ARG A 130 10.29 11.06 -23.55
CA ARG A 130 10.33 12.24 -22.68
C ARG A 130 9.80 11.91 -21.29
N PHE A 131 10.72 11.79 -20.35
CA PHE A 131 10.44 11.68 -18.92
C PHE A 131 11.66 12.13 -18.13
N SER A 132 11.47 12.48 -16.89
CA SER A 132 12.54 12.70 -15.92
C SER A 132 12.42 11.72 -14.77
N LEU A 133 13.52 11.23 -14.24
CA LEU A 133 13.50 10.57 -12.93
C LEU A 133 13.17 11.63 -11.87
N LEU A 134 12.45 11.27 -10.82
CA LEU A 134 12.12 12.22 -9.76
C LEU A 134 13.38 12.90 -9.19
N GLU A 135 14.45 12.15 -9.03
CA GLU A 135 15.74 12.63 -8.52
C GLU A 135 16.52 13.57 -9.47
N GLU A 136 16.13 13.66 -10.76
CA GLU A 136 16.72 14.58 -11.73
C GLU A 136 16.10 15.99 -11.67
N LEU A 137 14.95 16.12 -10.99
CA LEU A 137 14.29 17.42 -10.84
C LEU A 137 15.05 18.29 -9.81
N ASN A 138 14.94 19.60 -9.97
CA ASN A 138 15.35 20.49 -8.88
C ASN A 138 14.42 20.33 -7.69
N PHE A 139 14.91 20.68 -6.50
CA PHE A 139 14.20 20.40 -5.26
C PHE A 139 12.85 21.12 -5.16
N ASP A 140 12.74 22.34 -5.66
CA ASP A 140 11.48 23.10 -5.67
C ASP A 140 10.41 22.39 -6.52
N ALA A 141 10.80 21.86 -7.68
CA ALA A 141 9.90 21.08 -8.55
C ALA A 141 9.45 19.76 -7.85
N ILE A 142 10.36 19.12 -7.12
CA ILE A 142 10.00 17.92 -6.32
C ILE A 142 8.97 18.28 -5.26
N GLN A 143 9.20 19.34 -4.48
CA GLN A 143 8.27 19.78 -3.44
C GLN A 143 6.88 20.11 -4.02
N GLN A 144 6.82 20.84 -5.13
CA GLN A 144 5.56 21.16 -5.80
C GLN A 144 4.85 19.91 -6.34
N LEU A 145 5.60 18.93 -6.84
CA LEU A 145 5.03 17.72 -7.41
C LEU A 145 4.43 16.81 -6.33
N ILE A 146 5.16 16.59 -5.23
CA ILE A 146 4.74 15.66 -4.15
C ILE A 146 3.97 16.35 -3.03
N GLY A 147 3.92 17.69 -3.00
CA GLY A 147 3.18 18.47 -2.02
C GLY A 147 3.77 18.46 -0.60
N LEU A 148 5.03 18.05 -0.44
CA LEU A 148 5.71 17.97 0.87
C LEU A 148 6.77 19.06 1.01
N GLU A 149 6.87 19.58 2.23
CA GLU A 149 7.96 20.49 2.60
C GLU A 149 9.23 19.71 2.99
N GLU A 150 10.37 20.41 2.98
CA GLU A 150 11.60 19.90 3.55
C GLU A 150 11.46 19.79 5.09
N PRO A 151 11.91 18.72 5.78
CA PRO A 151 12.76 17.65 5.26
C PRO A 151 12.00 16.43 4.66
N LEU A 152 10.66 16.37 4.74
CA LEU A 152 9.88 15.21 4.31
C LEU A 152 10.06 14.92 2.80
N ALA A 153 10.12 15.97 1.96
CA ALA A 153 10.33 15.80 0.53
C ALA A 153 11.67 15.10 0.19
N ARG A 154 12.69 15.21 1.05
CA ARG A 154 13.96 14.52 0.88
C ARG A 154 13.84 13.01 1.11
N LEU A 155 12.87 12.57 1.93
CA LEU A 155 12.65 11.16 2.18
C LEU A 155 12.10 10.45 0.94
N ALA A 156 11.31 11.13 0.10
CA ALA A 156 10.77 10.58 -1.14
C ALA A 156 11.85 10.18 -2.18
N LEU A 157 13.06 10.72 -2.05
CA LEU A 157 14.20 10.38 -2.88
C LEU A 157 15.00 9.17 -2.37
N GLN A 158 14.72 8.69 -1.14
CA GLN A 158 15.43 7.55 -0.54
C GLN A 158 14.81 6.22 -0.98
N ARG A 159 14.78 5.99 -2.30
CA ARG A 159 14.20 4.78 -2.88
C ARG A 159 15.08 3.56 -2.62
N LEU A 160 14.45 2.44 -2.28
CA LEU A 160 15.12 1.16 -2.03
C LEU A 160 14.81 0.09 -3.08
N ALA A 161 13.69 0.22 -3.77
CA ALA A 161 13.13 -0.90 -4.54
C ALA A 161 12.54 -0.50 -5.90
N SER A 162 12.30 0.78 -6.13
CA SER A 162 11.61 1.29 -7.32
C SER A 162 12.17 2.64 -7.78
N MET A 163 11.83 3.04 -9.02
CA MET A 163 12.22 4.34 -9.57
C MET A 163 10.98 5.10 -10.07
N PRO A 164 10.63 6.24 -9.46
CA PRO A 164 9.52 7.06 -9.93
C PRO A 164 9.95 7.97 -11.09
N LEU A 165 9.08 8.04 -12.11
CA LEU A 165 9.22 8.87 -13.29
C LEU A 165 8.17 9.97 -13.30
N VAL A 166 8.56 11.15 -13.71
CA VAL A 166 7.67 12.23 -14.17
C VAL A 166 7.50 12.07 -15.67
N TRP A 167 6.36 11.53 -16.09
CA TRP A 167 6.07 11.27 -17.48
C TRP A 167 5.71 12.56 -18.21
N GLN A 168 6.30 12.78 -19.40
CA GLN A 168 6.20 14.01 -20.17
C GLN A 168 5.81 13.76 -21.63
N ASP A 169 5.43 12.54 -21.97
CA ASP A 169 5.06 12.11 -23.31
C ASP A 169 3.61 11.61 -23.33
N ASP A 170 3.12 11.15 -24.49
CA ASP A 170 1.78 10.60 -24.64
C ASP A 170 1.65 9.16 -24.10
N GLU A 171 0.41 8.68 -24.02
CA GLU A 171 0.11 7.30 -23.53
C GLU A 171 0.68 6.24 -24.49
N ALA A 172 0.73 6.49 -25.81
CA ALA A 172 1.29 5.54 -26.75
C ALA A 172 2.80 5.36 -26.51
N ALA A 173 3.50 6.43 -26.13
CA ALA A 173 4.91 6.37 -25.75
C ALA A 173 5.09 5.61 -24.41
N LEU A 174 4.18 5.80 -23.45
CA LEU A 174 4.20 5.05 -22.18
C LEU A 174 4.00 3.55 -22.43
N GLU A 175 3.07 3.18 -23.29
CA GLU A 175 2.86 1.78 -23.68
C GLU A 175 4.07 1.18 -24.42
N ARG A 176 4.82 1.97 -25.19
CA ARG A 176 6.09 1.51 -25.77
C ARG A 176 7.13 1.24 -24.67
N LEU A 177 7.25 2.15 -23.70
CA LEU A 177 8.14 1.96 -22.56
C LEU A 177 7.76 0.71 -21.76
N ARG A 178 6.48 0.52 -21.44
CA ARG A 178 5.98 -0.68 -20.72
C ARG A 178 6.40 -1.98 -21.41
N ARG A 179 6.26 -2.04 -22.75
CA ARG A 179 6.69 -3.23 -23.52
C ARG A 179 8.21 -3.44 -23.49
N GLN A 180 8.98 -2.38 -23.52
CA GLN A 180 10.45 -2.47 -23.43
C GLN A 180 10.87 -2.96 -22.06
N LEU A 181 10.31 -2.37 -21.00
CA LEU A 181 10.57 -2.75 -19.61
C LEU A 181 10.18 -4.20 -19.30
N ALA A 182 9.07 -4.69 -19.88
CA ALA A 182 8.68 -6.09 -19.74
C ALA A 182 9.74 -7.06 -20.27
N GLY A 183 10.48 -6.69 -21.33
CA GLY A 183 11.63 -7.43 -21.82
C GLY A 183 12.81 -7.50 -20.86
N ASP A 184 12.92 -6.51 -19.96
CA ASP A 184 13.93 -6.44 -18.89
C ASP A 184 13.44 -7.04 -17.56
N GLY A 185 12.21 -7.59 -17.52
CA GLY A 185 11.56 -8.11 -16.33
C GLY A 185 11.10 -7.00 -15.38
N LEU A 186 10.74 -5.84 -15.91
CA LEU A 186 10.26 -4.67 -15.17
C LEU A 186 8.85 -4.29 -15.59
N GLU A 187 8.15 -3.62 -14.69
CA GLU A 187 6.82 -3.04 -14.90
C GLU A 187 6.83 -1.53 -14.65
N ALA A 188 5.94 -0.81 -15.33
CA ALA A 188 5.69 0.61 -15.10
C ALA A 188 4.22 0.83 -14.74
N VAL A 189 3.97 1.12 -13.46
CA VAL A 189 2.62 1.30 -12.91
C VAL A 189 2.38 2.77 -12.61
N SER A 190 1.27 3.30 -13.11
CA SER A 190 0.83 4.67 -12.82
C SER A 190 0.22 4.74 -11.42
N GLY A 191 0.63 5.74 -10.64
CA GLY A 191 0.11 6.01 -9.30
C GLY A 191 0.20 7.51 -9.01
N GLY A 192 -0.94 8.15 -8.77
CA GLY A 192 -1.00 9.58 -8.57
C GLY A 192 -0.42 10.37 -9.76
N ARG A 193 0.63 11.15 -9.51
CA ARG A 193 1.30 12.00 -10.52
C ARG A 193 2.54 11.36 -11.15
N LEU A 194 2.89 10.15 -10.74
CA LEU A 194 4.13 9.48 -11.11
C LEU A 194 3.87 8.13 -11.79
N VAL A 195 4.83 7.68 -12.56
CA VAL A 195 4.92 6.31 -13.05
C VAL A 195 6.04 5.62 -12.28
N HIS A 196 5.72 4.55 -11.58
CA HIS A 196 6.69 3.81 -10.77
C HIS A 196 7.22 2.61 -11.57
N VAL A 197 8.54 2.51 -11.69
CA VAL A 197 9.19 1.37 -12.36
C VAL A 197 9.87 0.50 -11.33
N ALA A 198 9.56 -0.79 -11.37
CA ALA A 198 10.12 -1.82 -10.49
C ALA A 198 10.03 -3.19 -11.18
N PRO A 199 10.71 -4.23 -10.68
CA PRO A 199 10.33 -5.61 -10.96
C PRO A 199 8.87 -5.89 -10.56
N PRO A 200 8.20 -6.90 -11.13
CA PRO A 200 6.84 -7.25 -10.74
C PRO A 200 6.73 -7.42 -9.23
N CYS A 201 6.00 -6.52 -8.60
CA CYS A 201 5.65 -6.54 -7.18
C CYS A 201 4.38 -5.71 -6.97
N ASN A 202 3.53 -6.14 -6.07
CA ASN A 202 2.30 -5.42 -5.78
C ASN A 202 1.94 -5.50 -4.29
N LYS A 203 1.03 -4.63 -3.87
CA LYS A 203 0.58 -4.51 -2.48
C LYS A 203 -0.09 -5.80 -1.97
N ALA A 204 -0.80 -6.56 -2.82
CA ALA A 204 -1.48 -7.78 -2.41
C ALA A 204 -0.52 -8.91 -2.05
N GLU A 205 0.51 -9.15 -2.87
CA GLU A 205 1.52 -10.17 -2.60
C GLU A 205 2.35 -9.84 -1.36
N ALA A 206 2.72 -8.57 -1.20
CA ALA A 206 3.44 -8.12 -0.01
C ALA A 206 2.57 -8.24 1.25
N LEU A 207 1.26 -7.94 1.16
CA LEU A 207 0.31 -8.15 2.24
C LEU A 207 0.21 -9.62 2.62
N ALA A 208 0.06 -10.53 1.67
CA ALA A 208 -0.02 -11.97 1.92
C ALA A 208 1.20 -12.46 2.71
N GLN A 209 2.39 -11.94 2.39
CA GLN A 209 3.61 -12.26 3.14
C GLN A 209 3.56 -11.72 4.57
N VAL A 210 3.10 -10.48 4.78
CA VAL A 210 2.94 -9.88 6.12
C VAL A 210 1.96 -10.69 6.95
N LEU A 211 0.78 -11.04 6.40
CA LEU A 211 -0.23 -11.83 7.09
C LEU A 211 0.31 -13.20 7.50
N SER A 212 1.05 -13.87 6.61
CA SER A 212 1.72 -15.13 6.92
C SER A 212 2.68 -15.00 8.11
N TRP A 213 3.46 -13.93 8.19
CA TRP A 213 4.38 -13.70 9.31
C TRP A 213 3.67 -13.32 10.61
N LEU A 214 2.49 -12.71 10.52
CA LEU A 214 1.63 -12.43 11.67
C LEU A 214 0.88 -13.69 12.16
N GLY A 215 0.96 -14.81 11.44
CA GLY A 215 0.19 -16.02 11.72
C GLY A 215 -1.29 -15.88 11.39
N GLU A 216 -1.65 -14.93 10.53
CA GLU A 216 -3.00 -14.68 10.07
C GLU A 216 -3.28 -15.48 8.80
N ALA A 217 -4.19 -16.44 8.89
CA ALA A 217 -4.57 -17.24 7.73
C ALA A 217 -5.82 -16.65 7.05
N PRO A 218 -5.99 -16.84 5.74
CA PRO A 218 -7.16 -16.33 5.00
C PRO A 218 -8.52 -16.77 5.60
N HIS A 219 -8.56 -17.92 6.28
CA HIS A 219 -9.78 -18.44 6.92
C HIS A 219 -10.04 -17.90 8.34
N THR A 220 -9.18 -17.05 8.88
CA THR A 220 -9.34 -16.43 10.20
C THR A 220 -9.38 -14.91 10.16
N THR A 221 -9.04 -14.31 9.02
CA THR A 221 -8.96 -12.86 8.84
C THR A 221 -9.77 -12.46 7.62
N THR A 222 -10.70 -11.53 7.81
CA THR A 222 -11.46 -10.90 6.72
C THR A 222 -10.82 -9.55 6.40
N LEU A 223 -10.53 -9.30 5.14
CA LEU A 223 -9.82 -8.11 4.69
C LEU A 223 -10.77 -7.05 4.15
N LEU A 224 -10.65 -5.82 4.68
CA LEU A 224 -11.14 -4.61 4.06
C LEU A 224 -9.95 -3.86 3.47
N ALA A 225 -9.92 -3.68 2.17
CA ALA A 225 -8.88 -2.90 1.49
C ALA A 225 -9.40 -1.52 1.06
N CYS A 226 -8.59 -0.48 1.27
CA CYS A 226 -8.85 0.90 0.86
C CYS A 226 -7.79 1.35 -0.14
N GLY A 227 -8.19 2.00 -1.24
CA GLY A 227 -7.29 2.53 -2.26
C GLY A 227 -8.02 3.39 -3.27
N ASP A 228 -7.30 4.14 -4.09
CA ASP A 228 -7.86 5.11 -5.03
C ASP A 228 -7.42 4.92 -6.48
N SER A 229 -6.29 4.27 -6.72
CA SER A 229 -5.63 4.27 -8.03
C SER A 229 -5.10 2.91 -8.47
N GLU A 230 -4.52 2.85 -9.68
CA GLU A 230 -4.16 1.60 -10.35
C GLU A 230 -3.16 0.73 -9.56
N ASN A 231 -2.25 1.34 -8.80
CA ASN A 231 -1.32 0.62 -7.93
C ASN A 231 -2.00 -0.09 -6.75
N ASP A 232 -3.28 0.21 -6.46
CA ASP A 232 -4.09 -0.44 -5.43
C ASP A 232 -4.95 -1.57 -5.99
N ARG A 233 -5.08 -1.66 -7.32
CA ARG A 233 -5.99 -2.61 -7.97
C ARG A 233 -5.84 -4.02 -7.43
N ALA A 234 -4.63 -4.57 -7.42
CA ALA A 234 -4.37 -5.93 -6.95
C ALA A 234 -4.78 -6.11 -5.47
N LEU A 235 -4.52 -5.11 -4.63
CA LEU A 235 -4.90 -5.10 -3.22
C LEU A 235 -6.43 -5.10 -3.07
N LEU A 236 -7.12 -4.20 -3.75
CA LEU A 236 -8.58 -4.08 -3.73
C LEU A 236 -9.25 -5.35 -4.28
N GLU A 237 -8.69 -5.93 -5.33
CA GLU A 237 -9.22 -7.15 -5.95
C GLU A 237 -8.99 -8.41 -5.11
N SER A 238 -8.00 -8.42 -4.23
CA SER A 238 -7.69 -9.52 -3.33
C SER A 238 -8.47 -9.51 -2.01
N ALA A 239 -9.17 -8.42 -1.69
CA ALA A 239 -9.87 -8.25 -0.42
C ALA A 239 -11.29 -8.83 -0.46
N ASP A 240 -11.84 -9.16 0.73
CA ASP A 240 -13.24 -9.55 0.89
C ASP A 240 -14.19 -8.36 0.75
N LEU A 241 -13.74 -7.17 1.18
CA LEU A 241 -14.41 -5.90 1.00
C LEU A 241 -13.43 -4.88 0.43
N ALA A 242 -13.71 -4.38 -0.77
CA ALA A 242 -12.96 -3.32 -1.42
C ALA A 242 -13.69 -1.97 -1.26
N LEU A 243 -13.01 -0.99 -0.69
CA LEU A 243 -13.48 0.37 -0.56
C LEU A 243 -12.64 1.28 -1.47
N VAL A 244 -13.21 1.64 -2.62
CA VAL A 244 -12.53 2.43 -3.65
C VAL A 244 -12.80 3.91 -3.40
N PHE A 245 -11.76 4.65 -3.04
CA PHE A 245 -11.81 6.09 -2.87
C PHE A 245 -11.69 6.80 -4.22
N HIS A 246 -12.32 7.94 -4.35
CA HIS A 246 -12.23 8.77 -5.56
C HIS A 246 -12.53 10.24 -5.22
N PRO A 247 -11.98 11.21 -5.98
CA PRO A 247 -12.36 12.60 -5.84
C PRO A 247 -13.81 12.80 -6.31
N ALA A 248 -14.48 13.85 -5.81
CA ALA A 248 -15.89 14.11 -6.09
C ALA A 248 -16.19 14.38 -7.58
N ASP A 249 -15.21 14.84 -8.33
CA ASP A 249 -15.31 15.24 -9.74
C ASP A 249 -15.01 14.13 -10.76
N ARG A 250 -14.60 12.95 -10.28
CA ARG A 250 -14.26 11.79 -11.13
C ARG A 250 -14.88 10.49 -10.60
N PRO A 251 -15.24 9.55 -11.48
CA PRO A 251 -15.75 8.25 -11.05
C PRO A 251 -14.65 7.43 -10.34
N ALA A 252 -15.10 6.55 -9.47
CA ALA A 252 -14.23 5.55 -8.86
C ALA A 252 -13.62 4.60 -9.91
N MET A 253 -12.44 4.11 -9.64
CA MET A 253 -11.81 3.07 -10.45
C MET A 253 -12.68 1.81 -10.48
N ALA A 254 -12.95 1.29 -11.67
CA ALA A 254 -13.65 0.03 -11.83
C ALA A 254 -12.72 -1.15 -11.55
N LEU A 255 -13.13 -2.07 -10.69
CA LEU A 255 -12.43 -3.31 -10.42
C LEU A 255 -12.93 -4.44 -11.33
N ALA A 256 -12.11 -5.45 -11.58
CA ALA A 256 -12.54 -6.65 -12.25
C ALA A 256 -13.66 -7.35 -11.45
N PRO A 257 -14.61 -8.03 -12.11
CA PRO A 257 -15.59 -8.86 -11.41
C PRO A 257 -14.89 -9.87 -10.50
N PRO A 258 -15.40 -10.13 -9.27
CA PRO A 258 -14.80 -11.13 -8.40
C PRO A 258 -14.91 -12.53 -9.01
N ALA A 259 -13.94 -13.39 -8.74
CA ALA A 259 -14.04 -14.81 -9.07
C ALA A 259 -15.19 -15.46 -8.28
N ALA A 260 -15.80 -16.49 -8.87
CA ALA A 260 -16.96 -17.17 -8.24
C ALA A 260 -16.60 -17.78 -6.87
N GLU A 261 -15.37 -18.22 -6.71
CA GLU A 261 -14.84 -18.80 -5.48
C GLU A 261 -14.39 -17.76 -4.45
N GLN A 262 -14.28 -16.48 -4.84
CA GLN A 262 -13.88 -15.39 -3.96
C GLN A 262 -14.83 -14.21 -4.13
N PRO A 263 -16.03 -14.25 -3.55
CA PRO A 263 -16.97 -13.15 -3.61
C PRO A 263 -16.38 -11.92 -2.88
N ARG A 264 -16.41 -10.77 -3.56
CA ARG A 264 -15.94 -9.50 -3.02
C ARG A 264 -17.09 -8.51 -2.97
N ILE A 265 -17.24 -7.84 -1.85
CA ILE A 265 -18.12 -6.66 -1.74
C ILE A 265 -17.31 -5.45 -2.20
N THR A 266 -17.83 -4.66 -3.12
CA THR A 266 -17.20 -3.41 -3.57
C THR A 266 -18.07 -2.23 -3.17
N ARG A 267 -17.45 -1.22 -2.56
CA ARG A 267 -18.05 0.06 -2.19
C ARG A 267 -17.18 1.19 -2.72
N THR A 268 -17.75 2.36 -2.86
CA THR A 268 -17.03 3.58 -3.23
C THR A 268 -17.21 4.63 -2.17
N ALA A 269 -16.20 5.48 -1.99
CA ALA A 269 -16.25 6.62 -1.08
C ALA A 269 -15.55 7.82 -1.70
N ILE A 270 -16.03 9.01 -1.38
CA ILE A 270 -15.38 10.25 -1.79
C ILE A 270 -14.17 10.47 -0.87
N ALA A 271 -13.01 10.73 -1.46
CA ALA A 271 -11.81 11.12 -0.72
C ALA A 271 -12.08 12.44 0.03
N GLY A 272 -11.56 12.56 1.22
CA GLY A 272 -11.81 13.72 2.09
C GLY A 272 -11.02 13.66 3.40
N GLY A 273 -9.84 13.05 3.37
CA GLY A 273 -8.92 12.95 4.49
C GLY A 273 -9.35 11.98 5.60
N PRO A 274 -8.67 11.99 6.75
CA PRO A 274 -8.79 10.96 7.79
C PRO A 274 -10.19 10.79 8.38
N THR A 275 -10.94 11.88 8.51
CA THR A 275 -12.31 11.83 9.04
C THR A 275 -13.27 11.15 8.08
N ALA A 276 -13.20 11.49 6.79
CA ALA A 276 -14.02 10.87 5.74
C ALA A 276 -13.63 9.40 5.56
N TRP A 277 -12.33 9.10 5.57
CA TRP A 277 -11.82 7.74 5.52
C TRP A 277 -12.37 6.88 6.66
N LEU A 278 -12.27 7.36 7.91
CA LEU A 278 -12.76 6.61 9.06
C LEU A 278 -14.27 6.35 8.96
N ALA A 279 -15.06 7.38 8.62
CA ALA A 279 -16.50 7.25 8.47
C ALA A 279 -16.87 6.23 7.38
N ALA A 280 -16.17 6.24 6.24
CA ALA A 280 -16.39 5.30 5.14
C ALA A 280 -16.03 3.86 5.53
N VAL A 281 -14.91 3.65 6.23
CA VAL A 281 -14.51 2.34 6.75
C VAL A 281 -15.52 1.82 7.76
N GLU A 282 -15.96 2.64 8.72
CA GLU A 282 -16.97 2.25 9.72
C GLU A 282 -18.32 1.88 9.08
N ALA A 283 -18.77 2.66 8.10
CA ALA A 283 -20.00 2.36 7.37
C ALA A 283 -19.89 1.04 6.61
N ALA A 284 -18.77 0.82 5.90
CA ALA A 284 -18.54 -0.41 5.14
C ALA A 284 -18.51 -1.66 6.06
N LEU A 285 -17.86 -1.56 7.21
CA LEU A 285 -17.82 -2.63 8.21
C LEU A 285 -19.20 -2.91 8.83
N ALA A 286 -19.97 -1.85 9.11
CA ALA A 286 -21.31 -1.99 9.67
C ALA A 286 -22.29 -2.68 8.69
N GLU A 287 -22.19 -2.36 7.40
CA GLU A 287 -23.00 -2.99 6.34
C GLU A 287 -22.60 -4.45 6.09
N ALA A 288 -21.30 -4.76 6.16
CA ALA A 288 -20.80 -6.11 5.97
C ALA A 288 -21.15 -7.04 7.15
N GLY A 289 -21.45 -6.46 8.32
CA GLY A 289 -21.75 -7.22 9.54
C GLY A 289 -20.50 -7.82 10.21
N PRO A 290 -20.69 -8.72 11.20
CA PRO A 290 -19.57 -9.42 11.80
C PRO A 290 -18.86 -10.23 10.72
N ALA A 291 -17.51 -10.29 10.82
CA ALA A 291 -16.69 -11.02 9.86
C ALA A 291 -17.26 -12.44 9.64
N ALA A 292 -17.65 -12.73 8.39
CA ALA A 292 -18.22 -14.03 8.07
C ALA A 292 -17.12 -15.10 8.11
N PRO A 293 -17.39 -16.30 8.62
CA PRO A 293 -16.45 -17.40 8.47
C PRO A 293 -16.24 -17.65 6.98
N PRO A 294 -15.00 -17.95 6.54
CA PRO A 294 -14.73 -18.26 5.15
C PRO A 294 -15.55 -19.46 4.70
N LEU A 295 -15.88 -19.47 3.42
CA LEU A 295 -16.52 -20.64 2.80
C LEU A 295 -15.55 -21.82 2.88
N PRO A 296 -16.07 -23.04 3.12
CA PRO A 296 -15.27 -24.26 3.27
C PRO A 296 -14.46 -24.60 2.03
#